data_f803d6e08c134441d8c5e43daa4b3156
#
_entry.id   f803d6e08c134441d8c5e43daa4b3156
#
_cell.length_a   1.000
_cell.length_b   1.000
_cell.length_c   1.000
_cell.angle_alpha   90.00
_cell.angle_beta   90.00
_cell.angle_gamma   90.00
#
_symmetry.space_group_name_H-M   'P 1'
#
loop_
_entity.id
_entity.type
_entity.pdbx_description
1 polymer ?
#
loop_
_entity_poly.entity_id
_entity_poly.type
_entity_poly.pdbx_seq_one_letter_code
_entity_poly.pdbx_strand_id
1 'polypeptide(L)'
;MSSISARIPAPLRSLLSRGLGSALLSGLAGVFVLTLGGKVVSFVKDAFVVSTFGVSDQLDVFMLVFGFVTFAASLLAGGLPESFLPAYVELKLQKGARRADRMAVQTSACHLLSLLMAALVLIMIVHMLIGHLAHGFDETKKQLAQQLVVRLLPFLLCFGMSFQFSAWLRANKKFFIVAASPLLVPLTTVSVMLVTLRAPDVNALVLGANLGAAFQLCLMLSAISSQLP
;
A
#
# COMPACT_ATOMS: atom_id res chain seq x y z
N MET A 1 12.18 29.62 -21.55
CA MET A 1 12.16 29.45 -20.09
C MET A 1 12.50 30.71 -19.27
N SER A 2 12.54 31.90 -19.87
CA SER A 2 12.98 33.16 -19.22
C SER A 2 11.86 34.13 -18.84
N SER A 3 10.60 33.84 -19.10
CA SER A 3 9.49 34.79 -18.90
C SER A 3 8.62 34.58 -17.65
N ILE A 4 8.78 33.46 -16.93
CA ILE A 4 7.99 33.15 -15.71
C ILE A 4 8.65 33.72 -14.44
N SER A 5 9.97 34.00 -14.50
CA SER A 5 10.69 34.52 -13.33
C SER A 5 10.43 36.00 -13.03
N ALA A 6 9.81 36.74 -13.92
CA ALA A 6 9.64 38.20 -13.80
C ALA A 6 8.40 38.62 -12.95
N ARG A 7 7.51 37.72 -12.57
CA ARG A 7 6.27 38.06 -11.85
C ARG A 7 6.26 37.73 -10.34
N ILE A 8 7.38 37.27 -9.80
CA ILE A 8 7.44 36.96 -8.35
C ILE A 8 7.94 38.20 -7.62
N PRO A 9 7.19 38.76 -6.65
CA PRO A 9 7.60 39.90 -5.84
C PRO A 9 8.93 39.63 -5.12
N ALA A 10 9.78 40.65 -5.05
CA ALA A 10 11.12 40.57 -4.45
C ALA A 10 11.18 39.91 -3.05
N PRO A 11 10.24 40.13 -2.11
CA PRO A 11 10.25 39.47 -0.80
C PRO A 11 10.01 37.95 -0.90
N LEU A 12 9.29 37.48 -1.91
CA LEU A 12 9.09 36.03 -2.14
C LEU A 12 10.35 35.35 -2.72
N ARG A 13 11.16 36.09 -3.51
CA ARG A 13 12.44 35.57 -3.98
C ARG A 13 13.46 35.37 -2.85
N SER A 14 13.50 36.27 -1.87
CA SER A 14 14.42 36.18 -0.73
C SER A 14 14.00 35.07 0.25
N LEU A 15 12.71 34.78 0.40
CA LEU A 15 12.17 33.66 1.19
C LEU A 15 12.41 32.32 0.50
N LEU A 16 12.32 32.25 -0.83
CA LEU A 16 12.65 31.07 -1.62
C LEU A 16 14.15 30.76 -1.64
N SER A 17 15.02 31.77 -1.48
CA SER A 17 16.48 31.59 -1.57
C SER A 17 17.18 31.22 -0.25
N ARG A 18 16.57 31.39 0.91
CA ARG A 18 17.33 31.30 2.19
C ARG A 18 16.81 30.34 3.27
N GLY A 19 15.64 29.76 3.18
CA GLY A 19 15.16 28.88 4.25
C GLY A 19 14.13 27.83 3.79
N LEU A 20 13.20 28.21 2.91
CA LEU A 20 12.18 27.29 2.39
C LEU A 20 12.78 26.24 1.44
N GLY A 21 13.80 26.61 0.67
CA GLY A 21 14.48 25.70 -0.25
C GLY A 21 15.18 24.54 0.47
N SER A 22 15.88 24.82 1.56
CA SER A 22 16.59 23.80 2.32
C SER A 22 15.63 22.90 3.10
N ALA A 23 14.56 23.44 3.68
CA ALA A 23 13.54 22.65 4.40
C ALA A 23 12.71 21.78 3.44
N LEU A 24 12.37 22.28 2.25
CA LEU A 24 11.70 21.50 1.23
C LEU A 24 12.61 20.40 0.66
N LEU A 25 13.87 20.72 0.40
CA LEU A 25 14.86 19.74 -0.09
C LEU A 25 15.13 18.66 0.94
N SER A 26 15.27 19.01 2.23
CA SER A 26 15.45 18.02 3.30
C SER A 26 14.22 17.13 3.48
N GLY A 27 13.01 17.69 3.38
CA GLY A 27 11.77 16.92 3.41
C GLY A 27 11.63 15.97 2.23
N LEU A 28 11.92 16.43 1.02
CA LEU A 28 11.92 15.59 -0.20
C LEU A 28 13.00 14.52 -0.13
N ALA A 29 14.22 14.87 0.31
CA ALA A 29 15.30 13.92 0.50
C ALA A 29 14.93 12.83 1.53
N GLY A 30 14.28 13.20 2.65
CA GLY A 30 13.80 12.25 3.65
C GLY A 30 12.77 11.26 3.08
N VAL A 31 11.80 11.74 2.33
CA VAL A 31 10.80 10.87 1.65
C VAL A 31 11.48 9.98 0.61
N PHE A 32 12.42 10.51 -0.17
CA PHE A 32 13.18 9.74 -1.14
C PHE A 32 14.00 8.62 -0.50
N VAL A 33 14.75 8.93 0.57
CA VAL A 33 15.55 7.95 1.32
C VAL A 33 14.66 6.85 1.90
N LEU A 34 13.50 7.20 2.48
CA LEU A 34 12.54 6.21 3.00
C LEU A 34 11.97 5.33 1.89
N THR A 35 11.63 5.91 0.76
CA THR A 35 11.09 5.16 -0.38
C THR A 35 12.14 4.20 -0.94
N LEU A 36 13.37 4.67 -1.13
CA LEU A 36 14.48 3.85 -1.60
C LEU A 36 14.83 2.76 -0.58
N GLY A 37 14.93 3.12 0.70
CA GLY A 37 15.13 2.18 1.80
C GLY A 37 14.06 1.10 1.83
N GLY A 38 12.80 1.47 1.59
CA GLY A 38 11.67 0.54 1.45
C GLY A 38 11.86 -0.47 0.32
N LYS A 39 12.38 -0.04 -0.82
CA LYS A 39 12.69 -0.94 -1.94
C LYS A 39 13.82 -1.90 -1.60
N VAL A 40 14.86 -1.43 -0.91
CA VAL A 40 15.96 -2.27 -0.44
C VAL A 40 15.46 -3.32 0.56
N VAL A 41 14.65 -2.92 1.54
CA VAL A 41 14.07 -3.86 2.53
C VAL A 41 13.17 -4.90 1.84
N SER A 42 12.38 -4.48 0.86
CA SER A 42 11.54 -5.41 0.07
C SER A 42 12.40 -6.39 -0.72
N PHE A 43 13.49 -5.93 -1.34
CA PHE A 43 14.42 -6.79 -2.05
C PHE A 43 15.10 -7.80 -1.12
N VAL A 44 15.57 -7.36 0.04
CA VAL A 44 16.17 -8.24 1.06
C VAL A 44 15.15 -9.28 1.54
N LYS A 45 13.90 -8.88 1.76
CA LYS A 45 12.80 -9.80 2.08
C LYS A 45 12.64 -10.85 0.97
N ASP A 46 12.59 -10.45 -0.31
CA ASP A 46 12.40 -11.37 -1.42
C ASP A 46 13.58 -12.36 -1.54
N ALA A 47 14.81 -11.86 -1.40
CA ALA A 47 16.01 -12.71 -1.37
C ALA A 47 15.98 -13.71 -0.21
N PHE A 48 15.54 -13.28 0.97
CA PHE A 48 15.40 -14.13 2.16
C PHE A 48 14.31 -15.20 1.96
N VAL A 49 13.16 -14.83 1.38
CA VAL A 49 12.11 -15.80 1.04
C VAL A 49 12.63 -16.87 0.09
N VAL A 50 13.27 -16.46 -1.01
CA VAL A 50 13.82 -17.39 -2.00
C VAL A 50 14.92 -18.27 -1.39
N SER A 51 15.81 -17.74 -0.55
CA SER A 51 16.85 -18.53 0.11
C SER A 51 16.28 -19.55 1.11
N THR A 52 15.13 -19.26 1.71
CA THR A 52 14.50 -20.14 2.72
C THR A 52 13.67 -21.26 2.08
N PHE A 53 12.88 -20.93 1.06
CA PHE A 53 11.98 -21.89 0.40
C PHE A 53 12.60 -22.59 -0.79
N GLY A 54 13.69 -22.03 -1.36
CA GLY A 54 14.29 -22.53 -2.60
C GLY A 54 13.31 -22.48 -3.78
N VAL A 55 13.53 -23.36 -4.75
CA VAL A 55 12.59 -23.60 -5.85
C VAL A 55 11.58 -24.64 -5.35
N SER A 56 10.45 -24.17 -4.85
CA SER A 56 9.39 -25.04 -4.33
C SER A 56 8.04 -24.70 -4.92
N ASP A 57 7.26 -25.73 -5.16
CA ASP A 57 5.88 -25.61 -5.66
C ASP A 57 4.99 -24.72 -4.78
N GLN A 58 5.21 -24.74 -3.47
CA GLN A 58 4.47 -23.93 -2.53
C GLN A 58 4.79 -22.44 -2.68
N LEU A 59 6.05 -22.09 -2.90
CA LEU A 59 6.46 -20.70 -3.14
C LEU A 59 5.92 -20.19 -4.46
N ASP A 60 5.97 -21.01 -5.51
CA ASP A 60 5.45 -20.64 -6.84
C ASP A 60 3.96 -20.32 -6.78
N VAL A 61 3.17 -21.17 -6.12
CA VAL A 61 1.74 -20.96 -5.92
C VAL A 61 1.48 -19.70 -5.09
N PHE A 62 2.25 -19.49 -4.00
CA PHE A 62 2.13 -18.28 -3.19
C PHE A 62 2.44 -17.01 -3.99
N MET A 63 3.54 -16.98 -4.74
CA MET A 63 3.92 -15.82 -5.54
C MET A 63 2.88 -15.48 -6.60
N LEU A 64 2.31 -16.50 -7.25
CA LEU A 64 1.23 -16.33 -8.21
C LEU A 64 -0.01 -15.69 -7.56
N VAL A 65 -0.49 -16.28 -6.46
CA VAL A 65 -1.69 -15.81 -5.75
C VAL A 65 -1.46 -14.42 -5.16
N PHE A 66 -0.32 -14.20 -4.51
CA PHE A 66 0.03 -12.91 -3.93
C PHE A 66 0.12 -11.82 -5.01
N GLY A 67 0.66 -12.16 -6.18
CA GLY A 67 0.67 -11.28 -7.34
C GLY A 67 -0.74 -10.89 -7.80
N PHE A 68 -1.67 -11.83 -7.91
CA PHE A 68 -3.07 -11.53 -8.26
C PHE A 68 -3.77 -10.67 -7.20
N VAL A 69 -3.57 -10.96 -5.92
CA VAL A 69 -4.16 -10.20 -4.81
C VAL A 69 -3.64 -8.76 -4.79
N THR A 70 -2.33 -8.58 -4.94
CA THR A 70 -1.71 -7.25 -4.99
C THR A 70 -2.11 -6.47 -6.24
N PHE A 71 -2.22 -7.15 -7.38
CA PHE A 71 -2.70 -6.54 -8.62
C PHE A 71 -4.14 -6.07 -8.49
N ALA A 72 -5.04 -6.90 -7.95
CA ALA A 72 -6.43 -6.54 -7.72
C ALA A 72 -6.56 -5.32 -6.79
N ALA A 73 -5.79 -5.28 -5.68
CA ALA A 73 -5.75 -4.13 -4.80
C ALA A 73 -5.26 -2.86 -5.50
N SER A 74 -4.20 -2.98 -6.32
CA SER A 74 -3.60 -1.86 -7.05
C SER A 74 -4.50 -1.33 -8.16
N LEU A 75 -5.21 -2.22 -8.86
CA LEU A 75 -6.13 -1.85 -9.92
C LEU A 75 -7.28 -0.97 -9.40
N LEU A 76 -7.86 -1.34 -8.26
CA LEU A 76 -8.92 -0.58 -7.63
C LEU A 76 -8.43 0.74 -7.01
N ALA A 77 -7.18 0.74 -6.54
CA ALA A 77 -6.57 1.93 -5.94
C ALA A 77 -6.03 2.93 -6.98
N GLY A 78 -5.78 2.49 -8.22
CA GLY A 78 -5.03 3.30 -9.19
C GLY A 78 -5.69 4.62 -9.60
N GLY A 79 -7.03 4.72 -9.59
CA GLY A 79 -7.74 5.94 -9.98
C GLY A 79 -8.24 6.80 -8.80
N LEU A 80 -8.48 6.19 -7.64
CA LEU A 80 -9.10 6.85 -6.50
C LEU A 80 -8.19 7.91 -5.82
N PRO A 81 -6.91 7.63 -5.51
CA PRO A 81 -6.06 8.61 -4.86
C PRO A 81 -5.79 9.84 -5.73
N GLU A 82 -5.74 9.68 -7.03
CA GLU A 82 -5.45 10.78 -7.96
C GLU A 82 -6.63 11.73 -8.10
N SER A 83 -7.86 11.21 -8.13
CA SER A 83 -9.08 12.03 -8.16
C SER A 83 -9.47 12.57 -6.78
N PHE A 84 -9.24 11.80 -5.72
CA PHE A 84 -9.58 12.18 -4.35
C PHE A 84 -8.76 13.37 -3.84
N LEU A 85 -7.44 13.39 -4.09
CA LEU A 85 -6.55 14.41 -3.54
C LEU A 85 -6.96 15.83 -3.93
N PRO A 86 -7.13 16.18 -5.22
CA PRO A 86 -7.55 17.53 -5.61
C PRO A 86 -8.94 17.88 -5.10
N ALA A 87 -9.90 16.96 -5.17
CA ALA A 87 -11.26 17.17 -4.69
C ALA A 87 -11.32 17.45 -3.18
N TYR A 88 -10.54 16.71 -2.38
CA TYR A 88 -10.45 16.93 -0.93
C TYR A 88 -9.85 18.31 -0.61
N VAL A 89 -8.74 18.69 -1.26
CA VAL A 89 -8.06 19.97 -1.04
C VAL A 89 -8.98 21.13 -1.43
N GLU A 90 -9.65 21.05 -2.58
CA GLU A 90 -10.59 22.07 -3.04
C GLU A 90 -11.76 22.22 -2.06
N LEU A 91 -12.39 21.12 -1.65
CA LEU A 91 -13.50 21.13 -0.70
C LEU A 91 -13.08 21.70 0.65
N LYS A 92 -11.87 21.38 1.11
CA LYS A 92 -11.30 21.88 2.36
C LYS A 92 -11.10 23.39 2.32
N LEU A 93 -10.66 23.94 1.18
CA LEU A 93 -10.47 25.39 0.99
C LEU A 93 -11.81 26.14 0.86
N GLN A 94 -12.79 25.57 0.15
CA GLN A 94 -14.07 26.24 -0.13
C GLN A 94 -15.06 26.11 1.03
N LYS A 95 -15.16 24.95 1.69
CA LYS A 95 -16.24 24.60 2.62
C LYS A 95 -15.74 24.15 4.00
N GLY A 96 -14.44 24.21 4.23
CA GLY A 96 -13.81 23.92 5.52
C GLY A 96 -13.52 22.42 5.76
N ALA A 97 -12.71 22.16 6.79
CA ALA A 97 -12.16 20.84 7.10
C ALA A 97 -13.24 19.78 7.37
N ARG A 98 -14.27 20.12 8.18
CA ARG A 98 -15.34 19.15 8.52
C ARG A 98 -16.05 18.55 7.31
N ARG A 99 -16.30 19.34 6.25
CA ARG A 99 -16.96 18.83 5.03
C ARG A 99 -16.02 17.98 4.20
N ALA A 100 -14.74 18.36 4.12
CA ALA A 100 -13.73 17.58 3.45
C ALA A 100 -13.52 16.21 4.14
N ASP A 101 -13.45 16.19 5.47
CA ASP A 101 -13.28 14.96 6.24
C ASP A 101 -14.50 14.03 6.10
N ARG A 102 -15.72 14.59 6.07
CA ARG A 102 -16.93 13.80 5.79
C ARG A 102 -16.88 13.16 4.41
N MET A 103 -16.43 13.91 3.39
CA MET A 103 -16.22 13.36 2.04
C MET A 103 -15.17 12.25 2.07
N ALA A 104 -14.06 12.43 2.81
CA ALA A 104 -13.02 11.42 2.94
C ALA A 104 -13.55 10.12 3.56
N VAL A 105 -14.36 10.20 4.61
CA VAL A 105 -15.00 9.02 5.24
C VAL A 105 -15.94 8.33 4.26
N GLN A 106 -16.78 9.09 3.55
CA GLN A 106 -17.71 8.52 2.55
C GLN A 106 -16.95 7.83 1.41
N THR A 107 -15.92 8.46 0.87
CA THR A 107 -15.08 7.88 -0.19
C THR A 107 -14.37 6.62 0.32
N SER A 108 -13.89 6.61 1.57
CA SER A 108 -13.28 5.43 2.17
C SER A 108 -14.27 4.28 2.33
N ALA A 109 -15.53 4.57 2.69
CA ALA A 109 -16.58 3.55 2.77
C ALA A 109 -16.90 2.97 1.38
N CYS A 110 -17.04 3.82 0.36
CA CYS A 110 -17.23 3.36 -1.02
C CYS A 110 -16.05 2.51 -1.51
N HIS A 111 -14.82 2.92 -1.18
CA HIS A 111 -13.62 2.15 -1.53
C HIS A 111 -13.59 0.80 -0.83
N LEU A 112 -13.95 0.72 0.44
CA LEU A 112 -14.07 -0.55 1.15
C LEU A 112 -15.10 -1.48 0.49
N LEU A 113 -16.26 -0.94 0.09
CA LEU A 113 -17.26 -1.72 -0.65
C LEU A 113 -16.71 -2.25 -1.98
N SER A 114 -15.96 -1.42 -2.73
CA SER A 114 -15.33 -1.86 -3.98
C SER A 114 -14.29 -2.96 -3.75
N LEU A 115 -13.51 -2.87 -2.67
CA LEU A 115 -12.55 -3.92 -2.29
C LEU A 115 -13.26 -5.23 -1.88
N LEU A 116 -14.39 -5.15 -1.17
CA LEU A 116 -15.19 -6.33 -0.82
C LEU A 116 -15.78 -6.99 -2.08
N MET A 117 -16.28 -6.19 -3.03
CA MET A 117 -16.72 -6.72 -4.33
C MET A 117 -15.57 -7.36 -5.10
N ALA A 118 -14.38 -6.74 -5.11
CA ALA A 118 -13.21 -7.33 -5.73
C ALA A 118 -12.77 -8.64 -5.06
N ALA A 119 -12.87 -8.72 -3.74
CA ALA A 119 -12.59 -9.95 -3.02
C ALA A 119 -13.53 -11.09 -3.46
N LEU A 120 -14.83 -10.81 -3.61
CA LEU A 120 -15.80 -11.78 -4.12
C LEU A 120 -15.48 -12.20 -5.56
N VAL A 121 -15.20 -11.22 -6.42
CA VAL A 121 -14.83 -11.47 -7.83
C VAL A 121 -13.53 -12.29 -7.91
N LEU A 122 -12.54 -11.97 -7.07
CA LEU A 122 -11.27 -12.70 -7.02
C LEU A 122 -11.48 -14.18 -6.63
N ILE A 123 -12.32 -14.47 -5.64
CA ILE A 123 -12.68 -15.83 -5.25
C ILE A 123 -13.33 -16.56 -6.44
N MET A 124 -14.26 -15.93 -7.12
CA MET A 124 -14.94 -16.54 -8.28
C MET A 124 -13.98 -16.78 -9.44
N ILE A 125 -13.14 -15.78 -9.76
CA ILE A 125 -12.16 -15.86 -10.84
C ILE A 125 -11.14 -16.97 -10.55
N VAL A 126 -10.63 -17.05 -9.34
CA VAL A 126 -9.64 -18.07 -8.97
C VAL A 126 -10.23 -19.47 -9.12
N HIS A 127 -11.49 -19.67 -8.73
CA HIS A 127 -12.18 -20.95 -8.93
C HIS A 127 -12.29 -21.34 -10.41
N MET A 128 -12.60 -20.37 -11.28
CA MET A 128 -12.70 -20.61 -12.73
C MET A 128 -11.32 -20.68 -13.41
N LEU A 129 -10.39 -19.82 -13.01
CA LEU A 129 -9.12 -19.61 -13.71
C LEU A 129 -8.11 -20.72 -13.42
N ILE A 130 -8.11 -21.25 -12.19
CA ILE A 130 -7.23 -22.36 -11.81
C ILE A 130 -7.51 -23.59 -12.68
N GLY A 131 -8.77 -23.83 -13.05
CA GLY A 131 -9.12 -24.91 -13.98
C GLY A 131 -8.59 -24.72 -15.40
N HIS A 132 -8.44 -23.48 -15.87
CA HIS A 132 -8.13 -23.16 -17.27
C HIS A 132 -6.68 -22.67 -17.49
N LEU A 133 -6.10 -21.88 -16.59
CA LEU A 133 -4.75 -21.32 -16.75
C LEU A 133 -3.66 -22.20 -16.15
N ALA A 134 -3.99 -23.03 -15.19
CA ALA A 134 -3.04 -23.88 -14.49
C ALA A 134 -2.92 -25.26 -15.15
N HIS A 135 -2.79 -25.32 -16.48
CA HIS A 135 -2.61 -26.60 -17.21
C HIS A 135 -1.37 -27.40 -16.76
N GLY A 136 -0.45 -26.76 -16.03
CA GLY A 136 0.73 -27.41 -15.41
C GLY A 136 0.62 -27.64 -13.90
N PHE A 137 -0.53 -27.27 -13.27
CA PHE A 137 -0.69 -27.44 -11.82
C PHE A 137 -1.38 -28.77 -11.54
N ASP A 138 -0.74 -29.57 -10.69
CA ASP A 138 -1.37 -30.73 -10.08
C ASP A 138 -2.52 -30.30 -9.16
N GLU A 139 -3.47 -31.19 -8.88
CA GLU A 139 -4.64 -30.91 -8.04
C GLU A 139 -4.27 -30.36 -6.65
N THR A 140 -3.14 -30.80 -6.12
CA THR A 140 -2.59 -30.30 -4.85
C THR A 140 -2.26 -28.81 -4.91
N LYS A 141 -1.63 -28.35 -6.02
CA LYS A 141 -1.29 -26.92 -6.23
C LYS A 141 -2.55 -26.08 -6.42
N LYS A 142 -3.57 -26.63 -7.10
CA LYS A 142 -4.84 -25.93 -7.29
C LYS A 142 -5.58 -25.71 -5.96
N GLN A 143 -5.63 -26.74 -5.12
CA GLN A 143 -6.23 -26.63 -3.77
C GLN A 143 -5.47 -25.63 -2.91
N LEU A 144 -4.13 -25.65 -2.93
CA LEU A 144 -3.30 -24.70 -2.21
C LEU A 144 -3.58 -23.26 -2.67
N ALA A 145 -3.67 -23.02 -3.98
CA ALA A 145 -3.96 -21.69 -4.52
C ALA A 145 -5.31 -21.16 -4.04
N GLN A 146 -6.36 -22.00 -4.06
CA GLN A 146 -7.69 -21.63 -3.57
C GLN A 146 -7.66 -21.25 -2.08
N GLN A 147 -6.96 -22.03 -1.26
CA GLN A 147 -6.81 -21.72 0.16
C GLN A 147 -6.03 -20.43 0.39
N LEU A 148 -4.95 -20.20 -0.37
CA LEU A 148 -4.13 -19.00 -0.23
C LEU A 148 -4.89 -17.73 -0.60
N VAL A 149 -5.74 -17.76 -1.62
CA VAL A 149 -6.59 -16.61 -1.97
C VAL A 149 -7.46 -16.20 -0.78
N VAL A 150 -8.18 -17.15 -0.19
CA VAL A 150 -9.06 -16.88 0.97
C VAL A 150 -8.25 -16.33 2.15
N ARG A 151 -7.08 -16.93 2.43
CA ARG A 151 -6.21 -16.49 3.53
C ARG A 151 -5.58 -15.12 3.30
N LEU A 152 -5.45 -14.66 2.05
CA LEU A 152 -4.90 -13.35 1.69
C LEU A 152 -5.99 -12.26 1.53
N LEU A 153 -7.28 -12.58 1.71
CA LEU A 153 -8.33 -11.56 1.67
C LEU A 153 -8.15 -10.43 2.71
N PRO A 154 -7.74 -10.70 3.96
CA PRO A 154 -7.44 -9.62 4.90
C PRO A 154 -6.33 -8.70 4.40
N PHE A 155 -5.29 -9.27 3.76
CA PHE A 155 -4.25 -8.47 3.11
C PHE A 155 -4.82 -7.58 2.01
N LEU A 156 -5.66 -8.12 1.12
CA LEU A 156 -6.32 -7.35 0.07
C LEU A 156 -7.05 -6.12 0.62
N LEU A 157 -7.85 -6.33 1.68
CA LEU A 157 -8.65 -5.26 2.28
C LEU A 157 -7.75 -4.21 2.98
N CYS A 158 -6.83 -4.65 3.82
CA CYS A 158 -5.96 -3.73 4.57
C CYS A 158 -5.00 -2.98 3.65
N PHE A 159 -4.37 -3.68 2.71
CA PHE A 159 -3.44 -3.10 1.75
C PHE A 159 -4.16 -2.17 0.77
N GLY A 160 -5.32 -2.59 0.24
CA GLY A 160 -6.15 -1.75 -0.63
C GLY A 160 -6.61 -0.46 0.06
N MET A 161 -7.10 -0.54 1.30
CA MET A 161 -7.49 0.64 2.08
C MET A 161 -6.31 1.58 2.37
N SER A 162 -5.09 1.06 2.47
CA SER A 162 -3.89 1.88 2.67
C SER A 162 -3.66 2.89 1.54
N PHE A 163 -4.06 2.60 0.31
CA PHE A 163 -3.98 3.55 -0.81
C PHE A 163 -4.88 4.77 -0.59
N GLN A 164 -6.13 4.55 -0.16
CA GLN A 164 -7.08 5.62 0.13
C GLN A 164 -6.59 6.50 1.29
N PHE A 165 -6.11 5.88 2.38
CA PHE A 165 -5.58 6.62 3.52
C PHE A 165 -4.26 7.32 3.21
N SER A 166 -3.43 6.76 2.32
CA SER A 166 -2.25 7.44 1.79
C SER A 166 -2.61 8.74 1.08
N ALA A 167 -3.66 8.75 0.28
CA ALA A 167 -4.14 9.96 -0.39
C ALA A 167 -4.64 11.00 0.61
N TRP A 168 -5.41 10.58 1.62
CA TRP A 168 -5.89 11.46 2.69
C TRP A 168 -4.73 12.07 3.50
N LEU A 169 -3.75 11.26 3.89
CA LEU A 169 -2.56 11.73 4.61
C LEU A 169 -1.71 12.69 3.77
N ARG A 170 -1.56 12.41 2.46
CA ARG A 170 -0.87 13.34 1.51
C ARG A 170 -1.59 14.67 1.42
N ALA A 171 -2.91 14.68 1.35
CA ALA A 171 -3.71 15.91 1.35
C ALA A 171 -3.51 16.75 2.63
N ASN A 172 -3.18 16.10 3.75
CA ASN A 172 -2.84 16.73 5.02
C ASN A 172 -1.32 16.88 5.26
N LYS A 173 -0.50 16.76 4.20
CA LYS A 173 0.96 16.97 4.22
C LYS A 173 1.76 16.00 5.11
N LYS A 174 1.21 14.84 5.44
CA LYS A 174 1.85 13.78 6.24
C LYS A 174 2.66 12.82 5.38
N PHE A 175 3.54 13.35 4.53
CA PHE A 175 4.30 12.57 3.53
C PHE A 175 5.22 11.52 4.17
N PHE A 176 5.78 11.81 5.34
CA PHE A 176 6.70 10.89 6.03
C PHE A 176 6.02 9.57 6.42
N ILE A 177 4.80 9.65 6.99
CA ILE A 177 4.04 8.45 7.39
C ILE A 177 3.68 7.62 6.15
N VAL A 178 3.27 8.30 5.07
CA VAL A 178 2.95 7.63 3.81
C VAL A 178 4.17 6.92 3.22
N ALA A 179 5.36 7.52 3.30
CA ALA A 179 6.59 6.91 2.80
C ALA A 179 7.11 5.77 3.69
N ALA A 180 6.91 5.88 5.01
CA ALA A 180 7.38 4.88 5.98
C ALA A 180 6.45 3.66 6.10
N SER A 181 5.14 3.84 5.94
CA SER A 181 4.15 2.80 6.20
C SER A 181 4.31 1.52 5.35
N PRO A 182 4.71 1.57 4.05
CA PRO A 182 4.91 0.35 3.25
C PRO A 182 6.05 -0.55 3.74
N LEU A 183 6.96 -0.02 4.58
CA LEU A 183 8.01 -0.82 5.21
C LEU A 183 7.49 -1.90 6.16
N LEU A 184 6.29 -1.70 6.72
CA LEU A 184 5.72 -2.62 7.71
C LEU A 184 5.44 -4.00 7.12
N VAL A 185 5.00 -4.09 5.86
CA VAL A 185 4.72 -5.39 5.23
C VAL A 185 5.96 -6.25 5.07
N PRO A 186 7.07 -5.79 4.46
CA PRO A 186 8.26 -6.62 4.35
C PRO A 186 8.92 -6.89 5.70
N LEU A 187 8.92 -5.93 6.63
CA LEU A 187 9.51 -6.13 7.96
C LEU A 187 8.77 -7.19 8.78
N THR A 188 7.43 -7.14 8.80
CA THR A 188 6.64 -8.16 9.51
C THR A 188 6.76 -9.53 8.86
N THR A 189 6.80 -9.58 7.52
CA THR A 189 7.00 -10.85 6.80
C THR A 189 8.32 -11.50 7.19
N VAL A 190 9.42 -10.74 7.19
CA VAL A 190 10.73 -11.24 7.63
C VAL A 190 10.71 -11.65 9.10
N SER A 191 10.07 -10.84 9.97
CA SER A 191 10.00 -11.13 11.41
C SER A 191 9.24 -12.43 11.67
N VAL A 192 8.11 -12.65 11.02
CA VAL A 192 7.34 -13.90 11.15
C VAL A 192 8.15 -15.09 10.63
N MET A 193 8.81 -14.95 9.49
CA MET A 193 9.67 -16.00 8.94
C MET A 193 10.83 -16.36 9.88
N LEU A 194 11.47 -15.37 10.51
CA LEU A 194 12.55 -15.60 11.46
C LEU A 194 12.08 -16.40 12.69
N VAL A 195 10.85 -16.17 13.15
CA VAL A 195 10.25 -16.93 14.26
C VAL A 195 9.93 -18.38 13.82
N THR A 196 9.57 -18.59 12.56
CA THR A 196 9.13 -19.89 12.01
C THR A 196 10.25 -20.64 11.26
N LEU A 197 11.51 -20.21 11.37
CA LEU A 197 12.66 -20.79 10.64
C LEU A 197 12.83 -22.31 10.79
N ARG A 198 12.34 -22.91 11.89
CA ARG A 198 12.46 -24.36 12.15
C ARG A 198 11.57 -25.22 11.24
N ALA A 199 10.49 -24.65 10.71
CA ALA A 199 9.58 -25.30 9.77
C ALA A 199 9.03 -24.21 8.83
N PRO A 200 9.77 -23.83 7.77
CA PRO A 200 9.31 -22.80 6.85
C PRO A 200 8.05 -23.29 6.13
N ASP A 201 6.94 -22.59 6.37
CA ASP A 201 5.64 -22.85 5.74
C ASP A 201 5.15 -21.59 5.04
N VAL A 202 4.52 -21.76 3.90
CA VAL A 202 3.88 -20.68 3.14
C VAL A 202 2.86 -19.92 3.99
N ASN A 203 2.27 -20.56 4.99
CA ASN A 203 1.40 -19.90 5.96
C ASN A 203 2.10 -18.79 6.76
N ALA A 204 3.40 -18.91 6.99
CA ALA A 204 4.19 -17.84 7.63
C ALA A 204 4.27 -16.59 6.73
N LEU A 205 4.40 -16.76 5.42
CA LEU A 205 4.37 -15.65 4.46
C LEU A 205 3.00 -14.97 4.45
N VAL A 206 1.93 -15.75 4.41
CA VAL A 206 0.54 -15.25 4.47
C VAL A 206 0.30 -14.47 5.77
N LEU A 207 0.71 -15.03 6.90
CA LEU A 207 0.56 -14.38 8.21
C LEU A 207 1.36 -13.09 8.27
N GLY A 208 2.62 -13.12 7.84
CA GLY A 208 3.48 -11.95 7.81
C GLY A 208 2.94 -10.82 6.93
N ALA A 209 2.42 -11.15 5.75
CA ALA A 209 1.81 -10.19 4.85
C ALA A 209 0.53 -9.58 5.46
N ASN A 210 -0.36 -10.42 6.02
CA ASN A 210 -1.61 -9.96 6.65
C ASN A 210 -1.33 -9.04 7.86
N LEU A 211 -0.43 -9.45 8.76
CA LEU A 211 -0.06 -8.63 9.91
C LEU A 211 0.60 -7.32 9.47
N GLY A 212 1.47 -7.37 8.45
CA GLY A 212 2.12 -6.18 7.93
C GLY A 212 1.13 -5.18 7.35
N ALA A 213 0.17 -5.65 6.56
CA ALA A 213 -0.88 -4.80 6.01
C ALA A 213 -1.80 -4.24 7.10
N ALA A 214 -2.12 -5.03 8.12
CA ALA A 214 -2.91 -4.58 9.26
C ALA A 214 -2.16 -3.50 10.07
N PHE A 215 -0.87 -3.69 10.39
CA PHE A 215 -0.05 -2.69 11.06
C PHE A 215 0.10 -1.41 10.23
N GLN A 216 0.29 -1.54 8.91
CA GLN A 216 0.32 -0.40 7.99
C GLN A 216 -0.98 0.40 8.07
N LEU A 217 -2.12 -0.28 8.02
CA LEU A 217 -3.44 0.34 8.11
C LEU A 217 -3.66 1.01 9.47
N CYS A 218 -3.31 0.34 10.57
CA CYS A 218 -3.41 0.89 11.92
C CYS A 218 -2.55 2.15 12.10
N LEU A 219 -1.32 2.14 11.58
CA LEU A 219 -0.44 3.32 11.61
C LEU A 219 -1.07 4.50 10.86
N MET A 220 -1.65 4.27 9.69
CA MET A 220 -2.31 5.33 8.92
C MET A 220 -3.58 5.84 9.61
N LEU A 221 -4.39 4.95 10.16
CA LEU A 221 -5.59 5.31 10.92
C LEU A 221 -5.26 6.14 12.17
N SER A 222 -4.23 5.75 12.93
CA SER A 222 -3.78 6.52 14.09
C SER A 222 -3.31 7.94 13.71
N ALA A 223 -2.64 8.05 12.56
CA ALA A 223 -2.19 9.35 12.04
C ALA A 223 -3.36 10.23 11.55
N ILE A 224 -4.44 9.63 11.06
CA ILE A 224 -5.66 10.34 10.67
C ILE A 224 -6.47 10.75 11.91
N SER A 225 -6.66 9.84 12.86
CA SER A 225 -7.44 10.11 14.07
C SER A 225 -6.84 11.25 14.92
N SER A 226 -5.52 11.40 14.91
CA SER A 226 -4.84 12.51 15.59
C SER A 226 -5.12 13.90 14.98
N GLN A 227 -5.80 13.97 13.83
CA GLN A 227 -6.11 15.22 13.12
C GLN A 227 -7.59 15.58 13.14
N LEU A 228 -8.44 14.62 13.49
CA LEU A 228 -9.87 14.86 13.63
C LEU A 228 -10.12 15.60 14.94
N PRO A 229 -10.85 16.74 14.92
CA PRO A 229 -11.15 17.52 16.11
C PRO A 229 -12.06 16.80 17.07
#